data_0c62e5364c082bc4523c893a57d40082
#
_entry.id   0c62e5364c082bc4523c893a57d40082
#
_cell.length_a   1.000
_cell.length_b   1.000
_cell.length_c   1.000
_cell.angle_alpha   90.00
_cell.angle_beta   90.00
_cell.angle_gamma   90.00
#
_symmetry.space_group_name_H-M   'P 1'
#
loop_
_entity.id
_entity.type
_entity.pdbx_description
1 polymer ?
#
loop_
_entity_poly.entity_id
_entity_poly.type
_entity_poly.pdbx_seq_one_letter_code
_entity_poly.pdbx_strand_id
1 'polypeptide(L)'
;MSTGRASTSRRRFLAACSAAGMTSALLPGVLWARMQEQEPRRITAAMLADALKISGLEFTSDERAEMLDSLNQALTRYEALREIDINPDIGPPMYFNPLVPGTALDRIPRPFRPSRAAVTPPARLEEVAFWPLTHLAELVRTRQVTASELTAMYVARLKRYNPALNCVVTLTEELGLQQAAQADREIAAGHYRGPLHGIPWGCKDIIAVPGHLTTWGSNAFKDQVIDTEATVVRLLREAGAVLVAKLATGELAGGHHWFGGRTNNPWNLEEGSSGSSAGPAAATAAGLVAFGIGTETNGSIIYPATVCGIMGLRPTFGRVSRHGAMTLSWTQDRLGPMCRTAEDCAIVLHAIARPDQNDLSVTDVPFNWDGTLDVRSLKVGYFAAGFAEKDRDPEWSRHDRQVLDELRALGVSPEPFTLPEMPLNVVAAVLGAESGASFDEFLRKGRAKELTSGHRANGFRTSRLIPAVEYLQAQRVRAMVMRQFAEAVSRFDVYIAPFMVARGSTGDPLAVTASKPKPREPLPASAVRDHFQAANLCGYPALSVPTGFTAEGLPTSVMFLGRLYNEAGILTLARAYQERTGWHKRTPQLS
;
A
#
# COMPACT_ATOMS: atom_id res chain seq x y z
N MET A 1 -42.21 1.74 3.30
CA MET A 1 -43.56 2.34 3.14
C MET A 1 -43.41 3.83 3.03
N SER A 2 -43.55 4.36 1.82
CA SER A 2 -43.43 5.79 1.51
C SER A 2 -44.71 6.51 1.96
N THR A 3 -44.60 7.30 3.01
CA THR A 3 -45.68 8.24 3.37
C THR A 3 -45.57 9.46 2.45
N GLY A 4 -46.22 9.37 1.30
CA GLY A 4 -46.40 10.53 0.41
C GLY A 4 -47.09 11.66 1.13
N ARG A 5 -46.40 12.74 1.42
CA ARG A 5 -46.99 14.00 1.85
C ARG A 5 -47.84 14.54 0.70
N ALA A 6 -49.16 14.48 0.84
CA ALA A 6 -50.09 15.10 -0.09
C ALA A 6 -49.94 16.62 -0.02
N SER A 7 -49.46 17.25 -1.08
CA SER A 7 -49.42 18.71 -1.20
C SER A 7 -50.84 19.26 -1.22
N THR A 8 -51.27 19.87 -0.13
CA THR A 8 -52.57 20.48 -0.04
C THR A 8 -52.52 21.84 -0.77
N SER A 9 -53.29 21.97 -1.84
CA SER A 9 -53.36 23.29 -2.54
C SER A 9 -53.97 24.35 -1.63
N ARG A 10 -53.53 25.61 -1.79
CA ARG A 10 -54.06 26.77 -1.04
C ARG A 10 -55.59 26.79 -1.00
N ARG A 11 -56.26 26.40 -2.11
CA ARG A 11 -57.73 26.36 -2.21
C ARG A 11 -58.35 25.30 -1.30
N ARG A 12 -57.76 24.11 -1.17
CA ARG A 12 -58.20 23.05 -0.26
C ARG A 12 -57.97 23.42 1.21
N PHE A 13 -56.84 24.06 1.51
CA PHE A 13 -56.55 24.56 2.84
C PHE A 13 -57.54 25.64 3.27
N LEU A 14 -57.81 26.66 2.43
CA LEU A 14 -58.78 27.68 2.75
C LEU A 14 -60.23 27.13 2.90
N ALA A 15 -60.59 26.15 2.07
CA ALA A 15 -61.89 25.46 2.21
C ALA A 15 -62.00 24.66 3.53
N ALA A 16 -60.92 24.00 3.98
CA ALA A 16 -60.90 23.31 5.26
C ALA A 16 -60.94 24.27 6.45
N CYS A 17 -60.28 25.42 6.39
CA CYS A 17 -60.37 26.49 7.39
C CYS A 17 -61.75 27.09 7.48
N SER A 18 -62.43 27.30 6.37
CA SER A 18 -63.83 27.79 6.33
C SER A 18 -64.80 26.74 6.92
N ALA A 19 -64.62 25.46 6.60
CA ALA A 19 -65.42 24.36 7.16
C ALA A 19 -65.21 24.17 8.66
N ALA A 20 -64.05 24.58 9.20
CA ALA A 20 -63.70 24.56 10.62
C ALA A 20 -64.16 25.82 11.37
N GLY A 21 -64.97 26.71 10.75
CA GLY A 21 -65.53 27.90 11.40
C GLY A 21 -64.53 29.06 11.57
N MET A 22 -63.38 29.03 10.93
CA MET A 22 -62.40 30.14 10.95
C MET A 22 -62.77 31.20 9.91
N THR A 23 -63.58 32.18 10.34
CA THR A 23 -64.19 33.20 9.46
C THR A 23 -63.36 34.50 9.29
N SER A 24 -62.24 34.63 9.99
CA SER A 24 -61.37 35.79 9.82
C SER A 24 -60.49 35.61 8.60
N ALA A 25 -60.61 36.52 7.59
CA ALA A 25 -59.86 36.50 6.33
C ALA A 25 -58.32 36.61 6.54
N LEU A 26 -57.89 37.11 7.69
CA LEU A 26 -56.46 37.27 8.03
C LEU A 26 -55.85 35.99 8.60
N LEU A 27 -56.57 35.21 9.37
CA LEU A 27 -56.05 34.03 10.09
C LEU A 27 -55.68 32.88 9.15
N PRO A 28 -56.52 32.46 8.19
CA PRO A 28 -56.15 31.46 7.19
C PRO A 28 -54.97 31.87 6.29
N GLY A 29 -54.87 33.17 5.99
CA GLY A 29 -53.74 33.70 5.21
C GLY A 29 -52.42 33.65 5.96
N VAL A 30 -52.43 34.00 7.25
CA VAL A 30 -51.26 33.94 8.13
C VAL A 30 -50.84 32.47 8.40
N LEU A 31 -51.82 31.59 8.61
CA LEU A 31 -51.55 30.17 8.76
C LEU A 31 -50.98 29.53 7.48
N TRP A 32 -51.52 29.94 6.30
CA TRP A 32 -50.98 29.50 5.03
C TRP A 32 -49.56 30.04 4.79
N ALA A 33 -49.30 31.32 5.13
CA ALA A 33 -47.97 31.89 5.05
C ALA A 33 -46.95 31.16 5.97
N ARG A 34 -47.38 30.83 7.19
CA ARG A 34 -46.55 30.01 8.12
C ARG A 34 -46.38 28.56 7.66
N MET A 35 -47.37 27.95 7.00
CA MET A 35 -47.21 26.62 6.40
C MET A 35 -46.31 26.62 5.17
N GLN A 36 -46.13 27.79 4.54
CA GLN A 36 -45.16 28.02 3.48
C GLN A 36 -43.86 28.64 4.00
N GLU A 37 -43.76 28.99 5.31
CA GLU A 37 -42.50 29.23 5.94
C GLU A 37 -41.69 27.94 5.75
N GLN A 38 -40.65 28.05 4.95
CA GLN A 38 -39.71 26.98 4.65
C GLN A 38 -39.33 26.24 5.94
N GLU A 39 -39.19 24.93 5.86
CA GLU A 39 -38.58 24.17 6.96
C GLU A 39 -37.38 24.97 7.49
N PRO A 40 -37.20 25.11 8.80
CA PRO A 40 -36.14 25.95 9.35
C PRO A 40 -34.84 25.55 8.67
N ARG A 41 -34.14 26.50 8.07
CA ARG A 41 -32.89 26.28 7.37
C ARG A 41 -31.96 25.48 8.30
N ARG A 42 -31.57 24.31 7.90
CA ARG A 42 -30.67 23.43 8.69
C ARG A 42 -29.28 24.03 8.78
N ILE A 43 -28.83 24.74 7.73
CA ILE A 43 -27.62 25.56 7.70
C ILE A 43 -28.00 27.00 7.90
N THR A 44 -27.49 27.59 8.99
CA THR A 44 -27.72 29.02 9.35
C THR A 44 -26.54 29.89 8.92
N ALA A 45 -26.73 31.20 8.90
CA ALA A 45 -25.67 32.17 8.59
C ALA A 45 -24.49 32.08 9.58
N ALA A 46 -24.77 31.81 10.85
CA ALA A 46 -23.72 31.62 11.88
C ALA A 46 -22.89 30.36 11.60
N MET A 47 -23.55 29.22 11.31
CA MET A 47 -22.87 27.99 10.95
C MET A 47 -21.99 28.14 9.70
N LEU A 48 -22.50 28.89 8.69
CA LEU A 48 -21.72 29.19 7.48
C LEU A 48 -20.50 30.05 7.80
N ALA A 49 -20.63 31.07 8.64
CA ALA A 49 -19.49 31.90 9.05
C ALA A 49 -18.42 31.11 9.77
N ASP A 50 -18.79 30.14 10.62
CA ASP A 50 -17.84 29.25 11.30
C ASP A 50 -17.20 28.23 10.34
N ALA A 51 -17.96 27.68 9.40
CA ALA A 51 -17.43 26.78 8.37
C ALA A 51 -16.41 27.48 7.45
N LEU A 52 -16.63 28.76 7.13
CA LEU A 52 -15.70 29.56 6.34
C LEU A 52 -14.36 29.78 7.07
N LYS A 53 -14.37 29.97 8.41
CA LYS A 53 -13.13 30.03 9.20
C LYS A 53 -12.32 28.72 9.11
N ILE A 54 -13.01 27.57 9.14
CA ILE A 54 -12.36 26.25 9.00
C ILE A 54 -11.72 26.08 7.63
N SER A 55 -12.37 26.59 6.57
CA SER A 55 -11.87 26.51 5.19
C SER A 55 -10.89 27.63 4.82
N GLY A 56 -10.63 28.60 5.71
CA GLY A 56 -9.74 29.73 5.46
C GLY A 56 -10.27 30.70 4.37
N LEU A 57 -11.58 30.82 4.23
CA LEU A 57 -12.23 31.66 3.22
C LEU A 57 -13.02 32.79 3.87
N GLU A 58 -13.07 33.92 3.19
CA GLU A 58 -13.85 35.09 3.59
C GLU A 58 -14.82 35.51 2.51
N PHE A 59 -16.09 35.74 2.90
CA PHE A 59 -17.16 36.29 2.06
C PHE A 59 -17.91 37.35 2.84
N THR A 60 -18.47 38.33 2.13
CA THR A 60 -19.27 39.37 2.72
C THR A 60 -20.59 38.82 3.30
N SER A 61 -21.30 39.63 4.09
CA SER A 61 -22.61 39.26 4.65
C SER A 61 -23.63 38.90 3.57
N ASP A 62 -23.63 39.68 2.48
CA ASP A 62 -24.57 39.50 1.37
C ASP A 62 -24.29 38.24 0.57
N GLU A 63 -23.02 37.98 0.24
CA GLU A 63 -22.58 36.74 -0.40
C GLU A 63 -22.93 35.50 0.46
N ARG A 64 -22.72 35.58 1.78
CA ARG A 64 -23.13 34.51 2.68
C ARG A 64 -24.64 34.28 2.69
N ALA A 65 -25.43 35.36 2.61
CA ALA A 65 -26.89 35.24 2.53
C ALA A 65 -27.35 34.53 1.26
N GLU A 66 -26.73 34.84 0.11
CA GLU A 66 -27.01 34.20 -1.18
C GLU A 66 -26.61 32.70 -1.18
N MET A 67 -25.56 32.32 -0.47
CA MET A 67 -25.08 30.93 -0.37
C MET A 67 -26.05 30.01 0.39
N LEU A 68 -26.85 30.51 1.34
CA LEU A 68 -27.59 29.69 2.30
C LEU A 68 -28.60 28.73 1.65
N ASP A 69 -29.36 29.18 0.65
CA ASP A 69 -30.35 28.32 -0.01
C ASP A 69 -29.69 27.21 -0.81
N SER A 70 -28.60 27.51 -1.51
CA SER A 70 -27.81 26.53 -2.26
C SER A 70 -27.18 25.48 -1.35
N LEU A 71 -26.67 25.88 -0.19
CA LEU A 71 -26.07 24.98 0.78
C LEU A 71 -27.09 24.04 1.45
N ASN A 72 -28.30 24.57 1.78
CA ASN A 72 -29.35 23.71 2.32
C ASN A 72 -29.83 22.68 1.29
N GLN A 73 -29.93 23.06 0.00
CA GLN A 73 -30.23 22.13 -1.09
C GLN A 73 -29.11 21.11 -1.30
N ALA A 74 -27.82 21.52 -1.19
CA ALA A 74 -26.69 20.64 -1.29
C ALA A 74 -26.71 19.59 -0.17
N LEU A 75 -27.04 19.99 1.06
CA LEU A 75 -27.12 19.07 2.20
C LEU A 75 -28.14 17.94 1.93
N THR A 76 -29.31 18.26 1.36
CA THR A 76 -30.30 17.24 0.99
C THR A 76 -29.78 16.27 -0.07
N ARG A 77 -29.01 16.78 -1.05
CA ARG A 77 -28.36 15.93 -2.07
C ARG A 77 -27.28 15.04 -1.48
N TYR A 78 -26.51 15.54 -0.49
CA TYR A 78 -25.51 14.73 0.19
C TYR A 78 -26.14 13.60 1.01
N GLU A 79 -27.29 13.84 1.61
CA GLU A 79 -28.04 12.80 2.33
C GLU A 79 -28.53 11.72 1.37
N ALA A 80 -29.12 12.09 0.24
CA ALA A 80 -29.54 11.13 -0.78
C ALA A 80 -28.36 10.32 -1.35
N LEU A 81 -27.20 10.96 -1.58
CA LEU A 81 -25.98 10.27 -2.01
C LEU A 81 -25.52 9.21 -0.99
N ARG A 82 -25.64 9.52 0.31
CA ARG A 82 -25.20 8.63 1.40
C ARG A 82 -26.09 7.41 1.62
N GLU A 83 -27.30 7.42 1.05
CA GLU A 83 -28.20 6.25 1.06
C GLU A 83 -27.87 5.23 -0.04
N ILE A 84 -26.99 5.60 -0.98
CA ILE A 84 -26.52 4.69 -2.03
C ILE A 84 -25.44 3.80 -1.43
N ASP A 85 -25.70 2.49 -1.43
CA ASP A 85 -24.70 1.47 -1.07
C ASP A 85 -23.70 1.31 -2.23
N ILE A 86 -22.44 1.70 -1.98
CA ILE A 86 -21.36 1.62 -2.98
C ILE A 86 -20.41 0.52 -2.54
N ASN A 87 -20.31 -0.54 -3.34
CA ASN A 87 -19.35 -1.61 -3.10
C ASN A 87 -17.94 -1.01 -2.98
N PRO A 88 -17.15 -1.33 -1.93
CA PRO A 88 -15.79 -0.85 -1.72
C PRO A 88 -14.82 -1.07 -2.89
N ASP A 89 -15.07 -2.06 -3.74
CA ASP A 89 -14.27 -2.34 -4.94
C ASP A 89 -14.50 -1.34 -6.09
N ILE A 90 -15.56 -0.51 -6.02
CA ILE A 90 -15.85 0.52 -7.03
C ILE A 90 -15.03 1.77 -6.74
N GLY A 91 -13.93 1.93 -7.45
CA GLY A 91 -13.13 3.15 -7.43
C GLY A 91 -13.78 4.30 -8.22
N PRO A 92 -13.44 5.57 -7.91
CA PRO A 92 -13.92 6.70 -8.70
C PRO A 92 -13.37 6.62 -10.13
N PRO A 93 -14.11 7.08 -11.17
CA PRO A 93 -13.66 7.04 -12.56
C PRO A 93 -12.60 8.12 -12.87
N MET A 94 -11.82 8.50 -11.90
CA MET A 94 -10.67 9.40 -12.01
C MET A 94 -9.41 8.60 -11.76
N TYR A 95 -8.74 8.16 -12.83
CA TYR A 95 -7.57 7.30 -12.72
C TYR A 95 -6.30 8.13 -12.69
N PHE A 96 -5.45 7.84 -11.70
CA PHE A 96 -4.11 8.39 -11.66
C PHE A 96 -3.26 7.70 -12.73
N ASN A 97 -2.69 8.50 -13.62
CA ASN A 97 -1.70 8.04 -14.60
C ASN A 97 -0.32 8.58 -14.21
N PRO A 98 0.66 7.73 -13.86
CA PRO A 98 2.00 8.18 -13.50
C PRO A 98 2.80 8.69 -14.71
N LEU A 99 2.36 8.38 -15.94
CA LEU A 99 3.07 8.74 -17.17
C LEU A 99 2.91 10.23 -17.47
N VAL A 100 4.00 10.98 -17.48
CA VAL A 100 4.00 12.34 -17.99
C VAL A 100 4.05 12.35 -19.53
N PRO A 101 3.55 13.40 -20.20
CA PRO A 101 3.65 13.51 -21.65
C PRO A 101 5.08 13.34 -22.14
N GLY A 102 5.27 12.53 -23.18
CA GLY A 102 6.59 12.21 -23.74
C GLY A 102 7.27 10.97 -23.12
N THR A 103 6.70 10.34 -22.08
CA THR A 103 7.24 9.09 -21.52
C THR A 103 7.14 7.96 -22.54
N ALA A 104 8.28 7.42 -22.97
CA ALA A 104 8.34 6.25 -23.81
C ALA A 104 8.28 4.97 -22.97
N LEU A 105 7.41 4.03 -23.35
CA LEU A 105 7.31 2.70 -22.75
C LEU A 105 7.75 1.64 -23.74
N ASP A 106 8.54 0.67 -23.28
CA ASP A 106 8.85 -0.54 -24.05
C ASP A 106 7.63 -1.50 -23.98
N ARG A 107 6.90 -1.56 -25.07
CA ARG A 107 5.69 -2.39 -25.20
C ARG A 107 5.91 -3.71 -25.97
N ILE A 108 7.17 -3.98 -26.35
CA ILE A 108 7.52 -5.21 -27.07
C ILE A 108 7.72 -6.34 -26.04
N PRO A 109 6.86 -7.37 -26.02
CA PRO A 109 7.03 -8.48 -25.11
C PRO A 109 8.27 -9.31 -25.48
N ARG A 110 9.05 -9.68 -24.48
CA ARG A 110 10.20 -10.58 -24.60
C ARG A 110 10.02 -11.77 -23.65
N PRO A 111 10.63 -12.93 -23.95
CA PRO A 111 10.57 -14.08 -23.07
C PRO A 111 11.11 -13.77 -21.68
N PHE A 112 10.40 -14.21 -20.65
CA PHE A 112 10.88 -14.18 -19.27
C PHE A 112 11.97 -15.25 -19.10
N ARG A 113 13.17 -14.86 -18.67
CA ARG A 113 14.34 -15.72 -18.58
C ARG A 113 14.95 -15.70 -17.18
N PRO A 114 14.40 -16.48 -16.21
CA PRO A 114 15.02 -16.64 -14.92
C PRO A 114 16.26 -17.54 -15.02
N SER A 115 17.17 -17.37 -14.07
CA SER A 115 18.32 -18.25 -13.96
C SER A 115 17.89 -19.69 -13.57
N ARG A 116 18.73 -20.66 -13.90
CA ARG A 116 18.55 -22.04 -13.48
C ARG A 116 19.63 -22.39 -12.46
N ALA A 117 19.21 -22.98 -11.36
CA ALA A 117 20.11 -23.44 -10.32
C ALA A 117 20.33 -24.96 -10.46
N ALA A 118 21.58 -25.41 -10.34
CA ALA A 118 21.85 -26.81 -10.06
C ALA A 118 21.79 -27.00 -8.55
N VAL A 119 20.88 -27.85 -8.07
CA VAL A 119 20.64 -28.04 -6.63
C VAL A 119 20.71 -29.51 -6.25
N THR A 120 21.22 -29.77 -5.04
CA THR A 120 21.15 -31.05 -4.37
C THR A 120 20.34 -30.87 -3.09
N PRO A 121 19.36 -31.74 -2.77
CA PRO A 121 18.58 -31.60 -1.55
C PRO A 121 19.50 -31.72 -0.34
N PRO A 122 19.31 -30.88 0.70
CA PRO A 122 20.10 -30.98 1.94
C PRO A 122 19.69 -32.20 2.75
N ALA A 123 20.51 -32.56 3.75
CA ALA A 123 20.22 -33.66 4.65
C ALA A 123 18.93 -33.42 5.48
N ARG A 124 18.65 -32.19 5.81
CA ARG A 124 17.42 -31.76 6.51
C ARG A 124 16.67 -30.73 5.68
N LEU A 125 15.42 -31.02 5.39
CA LEU A 125 14.60 -30.14 4.54
C LEU A 125 14.49 -28.70 5.10
N GLU A 126 14.52 -28.51 6.42
CA GLU A 126 14.45 -27.19 7.05
C GLU A 126 15.57 -26.24 6.58
N GLU A 127 16.69 -26.74 6.10
CA GLU A 127 17.82 -25.94 5.59
C GLU A 127 17.45 -25.14 4.34
N VAL A 128 16.43 -25.57 3.57
CA VAL A 128 15.97 -24.84 2.38
C VAL A 128 15.06 -23.66 2.71
N ALA A 129 14.67 -23.46 3.96
CA ALA A 129 13.73 -22.40 4.37
C ALA A 129 14.16 -20.99 3.95
N PHE A 130 15.46 -20.77 3.74
CA PHE A 130 16.05 -19.51 3.32
C PHE A 130 16.59 -19.53 1.89
N TRP A 131 16.33 -20.59 1.13
CA TRP A 131 16.83 -20.70 -0.25
C TRP A 131 16.07 -19.77 -1.20
N PRO A 132 16.73 -19.29 -2.28
CA PRO A 132 16.07 -18.55 -3.35
C PRO A 132 14.98 -19.38 -4.04
N LEU A 133 13.99 -18.69 -4.61
CA LEU A 133 12.90 -19.35 -5.35
C LEU A 133 13.42 -20.20 -6.51
N THR A 134 14.49 -19.78 -7.19
CA THR A 134 15.13 -20.55 -8.27
C THR A 134 15.61 -21.94 -7.80
N HIS A 135 16.10 -22.04 -6.57
CA HIS A 135 16.56 -23.30 -5.98
C HIS A 135 15.38 -24.16 -5.52
N LEU A 136 14.41 -23.55 -4.82
CA LEU A 136 13.19 -24.26 -4.39
C LEU A 136 12.41 -24.81 -5.61
N ALA A 137 12.27 -23.98 -6.64
CA ALA A 137 11.61 -24.36 -7.90
C ALA A 137 12.29 -25.56 -8.57
N GLU A 138 13.62 -25.61 -8.55
CA GLU A 138 14.37 -26.72 -9.14
C GLU A 138 14.21 -28.03 -8.35
N LEU A 139 14.24 -27.97 -7.01
CA LEU A 139 13.95 -29.13 -6.16
C LEU A 139 12.56 -29.71 -6.45
N VAL A 140 11.54 -28.85 -6.55
CA VAL A 140 10.16 -29.28 -6.81
C VAL A 140 10.02 -29.79 -8.25
N ARG A 141 10.55 -29.06 -9.24
CA ARG A 141 10.50 -29.43 -10.65
C ARG A 141 11.13 -30.80 -10.93
N THR A 142 12.25 -31.07 -10.29
CA THR A 142 12.98 -32.35 -10.44
C THR A 142 12.47 -33.45 -9.51
N ARG A 143 11.45 -33.14 -8.71
CA ARG A 143 10.85 -34.05 -7.72
C ARG A 143 11.84 -34.57 -6.66
N GLN A 144 12.89 -33.83 -6.40
CA GLN A 144 13.81 -34.10 -5.30
C GLN A 144 13.18 -33.77 -3.93
N VAL A 145 12.21 -32.83 -3.94
CA VAL A 145 11.32 -32.49 -2.83
C VAL A 145 9.92 -32.31 -3.43
N THR A 146 8.90 -32.84 -2.78
CA THR A 146 7.52 -32.62 -3.20
C THR A 146 7.00 -31.25 -2.71
N ALA A 147 6.00 -30.68 -3.39
CA ALA A 147 5.33 -29.46 -2.92
C ALA A 147 4.68 -29.68 -1.55
N SER A 148 4.16 -30.89 -1.28
CA SER A 148 3.57 -31.27 0.00
C SER A 148 4.60 -31.28 1.13
N GLU A 149 5.80 -31.85 0.93
CA GLU A 149 6.89 -31.83 1.92
C GLU A 149 7.36 -30.42 2.20
N LEU A 150 7.55 -29.61 1.14
CA LEU A 150 7.98 -28.22 1.27
C LEU A 150 6.91 -27.39 2.02
N THR A 151 5.64 -27.59 1.71
CA THR A 151 4.52 -26.91 2.39
C THR A 151 4.44 -27.31 3.86
N ALA A 152 4.55 -28.60 4.18
CA ALA A 152 4.54 -29.09 5.56
C ALA A 152 5.68 -28.48 6.37
N MET A 153 6.88 -28.36 5.79
CA MET A 153 8.04 -27.74 6.43
C MET A 153 7.75 -26.25 6.77
N TYR A 154 7.25 -25.46 5.82
CA TYR A 154 6.95 -24.05 6.06
C TYR A 154 5.80 -23.86 7.07
N VAL A 155 4.75 -24.69 7.01
CA VAL A 155 3.67 -24.69 8.00
C VAL A 155 4.19 -25.01 9.41
N ALA A 156 5.06 -26.01 9.53
CA ALA A 156 5.68 -26.35 10.82
C ALA A 156 6.52 -25.17 11.36
N ARG A 157 7.27 -24.47 10.50
CA ARG A 157 8.03 -23.27 10.88
C ARG A 157 7.11 -22.12 11.28
N LEU A 158 6.02 -21.87 10.55
CA LEU A 158 5.00 -20.87 10.93
C LEU A 158 4.46 -21.16 12.33
N LYS A 159 4.06 -22.38 12.63
CA LYS A 159 3.56 -22.78 13.96
C LYS A 159 4.62 -22.60 15.06
N ARG A 160 5.86 -22.94 14.78
CA ARG A 160 6.97 -22.87 15.75
C ARG A 160 7.37 -21.45 16.11
N TYR A 161 7.50 -20.55 15.11
CA TYR A 161 8.10 -19.24 15.31
C TYR A 161 7.09 -18.08 15.39
N ASN A 162 5.82 -18.29 14.96
CA ASN A 162 4.81 -17.27 15.07
C ASN A 162 4.55 -16.77 16.51
N PRO A 163 4.62 -17.61 17.57
CA PRO A 163 4.47 -17.10 18.94
C PRO A 163 5.46 -15.99 19.30
N ALA A 164 6.69 -16.03 18.76
CA ALA A 164 7.72 -15.02 18.99
C ALA A 164 7.55 -13.79 18.05
N LEU A 165 7.15 -14.03 16.80
CA LEU A 165 7.09 -12.99 15.78
C LEU A 165 5.73 -12.31 15.67
N ASN A 166 4.65 -12.99 16.05
CA ASN A 166 3.27 -12.50 15.94
C ASN A 166 2.94 -11.94 14.54
N CYS A 167 3.33 -12.71 13.51
CA CYS A 167 3.24 -12.28 12.10
C CYS A 167 2.12 -12.95 11.31
N VAL A 168 1.37 -13.90 11.90
CA VAL A 168 0.29 -14.66 11.25
C VAL A 168 -1.06 -14.29 11.86
N VAL A 169 -2.01 -13.86 11.01
CA VAL A 169 -3.41 -13.64 11.39
C VAL A 169 -4.21 -14.93 11.24
N THR A 170 -4.06 -15.60 10.09
CA THR A 170 -4.75 -16.85 9.77
C THR A 170 -3.79 -17.82 9.10
N LEU A 171 -3.62 -18.99 9.68
CA LEU A 171 -2.91 -20.08 9.02
C LEU A 171 -3.86 -20.80 8.07
N THR A 172 -3.52 -20.85 6.78
CA THR A 172 -4.33 -21.49 5.74
C THR A 172 -3.82 -22.91 5.42
N GLU A 173 -3.52 -23.68 6.48
CA GLU A 173 -2.85 -24.99 6.38
C GLU A 173 -3.60 -25.97 5.49
N GLU A 174 -4.92 -26.12 5.69
CA GLU A 174 -5.74 -27.04 4.91
C GLU A 174 -5.73 -26.69 3.42
N LEU A 175 -5.98 -25.42 3.10
CA LEU A 175 -5.89 -24.91 1.72
C LEU A 175 -4.50 -25.14 1.14
N GLY A 176 -3.45 -24.83 1.91
CA GLY A 176 -2.07 -25.01 1.47
C GLY A 176 -1.74 -26.48 1.16
N LEU A 177 -2.14 -27.40 2.02
CA LEU A 177 -1.91 -28.84 1.79
C LEU A 177 -2.70 -29.37 0.57
N GLN A 178 -3.93 -28.89 0.36
CA GLN A 178 -4.73 -29.22 -0.83
C GLN A 178 -4.06 -28.73 -2.11
N GLN A 179 -3.60 -27.47 -2.13
CA GLN A 179 -2.90 -26.86 -3.28
C GLN A 179 -1.57 -27.58 -3.55
N ALA A 180 -0.81 -27.92 -2.50
CA ALA A 180 0.45 -28.64 -2.63
C ALA A 180 0.26 -30.07 -3.20
N ALA A 181 -0.71 -30.80 -2.70
CA ALA A 181 -1.06 -32.12 -3.25
C ALA A 181 -1.52 -32.07 -4.71
N GLN A 182 -2.21 -30.99 -5.11
CA GLN A 182 -2.55 -30.77 -6.51
C GLN A 182 -1.28 -30.52 -7.35
N ALA A 183 -0.38 -29.63 -6.88
CA ALA A 183 0.88 -29.36 -7.56
C ALA A 183 1.71 -30.63 -7.75
N ASP A 184 1.80 -31.49 -6.74
CA ASP A 184 2.52 -32.77 -6.83
C ASP A 184 1.94 -33.68 -7.91
N ARG A 185 0.60 -33.79 -7.98
CA ARG A 185 -0.05 -34.59 -9.04
C ARG A 185 0.21 -34.04 -10.44
N GLU A 186 0.12 -32.72 -10.61
CA GLU A 186 0.36 -32.07 -11.91
C GLU A 186 1.82 -32.22 -12.36
N ILE A 187 2.79 -32.02 -11.47
CA ILE A 187 4.22 -32.16 -11.75
C ILE A 187 4.56 -33.63 -12.07
N ALA A 188 3.99 -34.58 -11.33
CA ALA A 188 4.15 -36.01 -11.62
C ALA A 188 3.61 -36.42 -12.99
N ALA A 189 2.53 -35.75 -13.44
CA ALA A 189 1.95 -35.94 -14.78
C ALA A 189 2.69 -35.17 -15.89
N GLY A 190 3.77 -34.45 -15.58
CA GLY A 190 4.56 -33.66 -16.53
C GLY A 190 4.05 -32.24 -16.77
N HIS A 191 3.04 -31.78 -16.02
CA HIS A 191 2.47 -30.45 -16.14
C HIS A 191 3.15 -29.50 -15.13
N TYR A 192 4.28 -28.91 -15.51
CA TYR A 192 4.97 -27.91 -14.71
C TYR A 192 4.60 -26.48 -15.16
N ARG A 193 3.95 -25.71 -14.26
CA ARG A 193 3.43 -24.38 -14.58
C ARG A 193 4.50 -23.27 -14.57
N GLY A 194 5.67 -23.52 -13.97
CA GLY A 194 6.76 -22.55 -13.86
C GLY A 194 7.34 -22.43 -12.45
N PRO A 195 8.23 -21.46 -12.21
CA PRO A 195 9.07 -21.43 -10.98
C PRO A 195 8.30 -21.19 -9.69
N LEU A 196 7.02 -20.86 -9.71
CA LEU A 196 6.17 -20.74 -8.53
C LEU A 196 5.33 -22.00 -8.26
N HIS A 197 5.39 -23.02 -9.13
CA HIS A 197 4.57 -24.21 -8.98
C HIS A 197 4.98 -25.03 -7.75
N GLY A 198 4.08 -25.16 -6.79
CA GLY A 198 4.31 -25.85 -5.51
C GLY A 198 5.06 -25.03 -4.47
N ILE A 199 5.25 -23.72 -4.67
CA ILE A 199 6.02 -22.86 -3.76
C ILE A 199 5.12 -22.19 -2.71
N PRO A 200 5.40 -22.39 -1.39
CA PRO A 200 4.60 -21.81 -0.31
C PRO A 200 4.82 -20.30 -0.13
N TRP A 201 3.72 -19.55 -0.02
CA TRP A 201 3.74 -18.10 0.15
C TRP A 201 2.71 -17.60 1.14
N GLY A 202 2.85 -16.33 1.56
CA GLY A 202 1.90 -15.67 2.44
C GLY A 202 1.42 -14.32 1.92
N CYS A 203 0.14 -13.99 2.16
CA CYS A 203 -0.40 -12.71 1.74
C CYS A 203 -0.73 -11.80 2.92
N LYS A 204 -0.49 -10.51 2.74
CA LYS A 204 -0.90 -9.48 3.70
C LYS A 204 -2.41 -9.51 3.93
N ASP A 205 -2.83 -9.38 5.18
CA ASP A 205 -4.24 -9.58 5.60
C ASP A 205 -5.17 -8.39 5.28
N ILE A 206 -4.85 -7.64 4.24
CA ILE A 206 -5.77 -6.72 3.56
C ILE A 206 -6.15 -7.22 2.15
N ILE A 207 -5.61 -8.37 1.74
CA ILE A 207 -5.84 -9.01 0.45
C ILE A 207 -6.87 -10.11 0.67
N ALA A 208 -7.99 -10.05 -0.04
CA ALA A 208 -9.10 -10.97 0.13
C ALA A 208 -8.79 -12.36 -0.45
N VAL A 209 -9.11 -13.37 0.35
CA VAL A 209 -9.05 -14.80 -0.01
C VAL A 209 -10.40 -15.41 0.34
N PRO A 210 -11.19 -15.91 -0.63
CA PRO A 210 -12.50 -16.46 -0.37
C PRO A 210 -12.50 -17.52 0.72
N GLY A 211 -13.52 -17.49 1.59
CA GLY A 211 -13.66 -18.43 2.70
C GLY A 211 -12.70 -18.23 3.87
N HIS A 212 -11.82 -17.21 3.81
CA HIS A 212 -10.87 -16.91 4.89
C HIS A 212 -11.06 -15.50 5.45
N LEU A 213 -10.73 -15.32 6.73
CA LEU A 213 -10.76 -14.01 7.36
C LEU A 213 -9.87 -13.01 6.60
N THR A 214 -10.36 -11.78 6.46
CA THR A 214 -9.61 -10.64 5.91
C THR A 214 -9.86 -9.46 6.82
N THR A 215 -9.05 -9.35 7.87
CA THR A 215 -9.35 -8.55 9.06
C THR A 215 -8.85 -7.11 8.99
N TRP A 216 -8.05 -6.77 7.97
CA TRP A 216 -7.39 -5.48 7.84
C TRP A 216 -6.58 -5.08 9.09
N GLY A 217 -6.21 -6.06 9.92
CA GLY A 217 -5.47 -5.87 11.16
C GLY A 217 -6.26 -5.17 12.28
N SER A 218 -7.56 -4.97 12.14
CA SER A 218 -8.39 -4.17 13.03
C SER A 218 -9.42 -5.01 13.79
N ASN A 219 -9.63 -4.70 15.08
CA ASN A 219 -10.72 -5.25 15.86
C ASN A 219 -12.09 -5.03 15.21
N ALA A 220 -12.26 -3.90 14.51
CA ALA A 220 -13.51 -3.57 13.83
C ALA A 220 -13.89 -4.56 12.72
N PHE A 221 -12.90 -5.30 12.19
CA PHE A 221 -13.05 -6.20 11.05
C PHE A 221 -12.51 -7.61 11.34
N LYS A 222 -12.23 -7.96 12.59
CA LYS A 222 -11.56 -9.22 12.96
C LYS A 222 -12.29 -10.49 12.51
N ASP A 223 -13.59 -10.42 12.34
CA ASP A 223 -14.45 -11.55 11.96
C ASP A 223 -14.90 -11.42 10.48
N GLN A 224 -14.33 -10.49 9.71
CA GLN A 224 -14.72 -10.22 8.34
C GLN A 224 -14.22 -11.30 7.38
N VAL A 225 -15.15 -11.85 6.59
CA VAL A 225 -14.87 -12.68 5.41
C VAL A 225 -15.28 -11.90 4.16
N ILE A 226 -14.42 -11.85 3.16
CA ILE A 226 -14.69 -11.22 1.88
C ILE A 226 -14.64 -12.31 0.80
N ASP A 227 -15.75 -12.54 0.11
CA ASP A 227 -15.87 -13.64 -0.88
C ASP A 227 -15.24 -13.31 -2.24
N THR A 228 -14.71 -12.10 -2.41
CA THR A 228 -13.95 -11.73 -3.61
C THR A 228 -12.57 -12.42 -3.59
N GLU A 229 -12.19 -13.10 -4.67
CA GLU A 229 -10.82 -13.54 -4.87
C GLU A 229 -9.99 -12.37 -5.41
N ALA A 230 -9.03 -11.88 -4.65
CA ALA A 230 -8.14 -10.83 -5.11
C ALA A 230 -7.34 -11.29 -6.35
N THR A 231 -7.17 -10.41 -7.33
CA THR A 231 -6.48 -10.76 -8.57
C THR A 231 -5.10 -11.34 -8.34
N VAL A 232 -4.33 -10.81 -7.39
CA VAL A 232 -3.00 -11.33 -7.05
C VAL A 232 -3.06 -12.75 -6.51
N VAL A 233 -4.11 -13.11 -5.74
CA VAL A 233 -4.33 -14.46 -5.21
C VAL A 233 -4.65 -15.42 -6.36
N ARG A 234 -5.57 -15.04 -7.23
CA ARG A 234 -5.94 -15.81 -8.42
C ARG A 234 -4.73 -16.08 -9.32
N LEU A 235 -3.95 -15.04 -9.65
CA LEU A 235 -2.78 -15.17 -10.53
C LEU A 235 -1.69 -16.07 -9.93
N LEU A 236 -1.45 -15.98 -8.62
CA LEU A 236 -0.49 -16.86 -7.94
C LEU A 236 -1.01 -18.30 -7.86
N ARG A 237 -2.31 -18.52 -7.64
CA ARG A 237 -2.94 -19.84 -7.70
C ARG A 237 -2.84 -20.43 -9.12
N GLU A 238 -3.06 -19.63 -10.16
CA GLU A 238 -2.87 -20.04 -11.56
C GLU A 238 -1.42 -20.40 -11.87
N ALA A 239 -0.44 -19.72 -11.27
CA ALA A 239 0.97 -20.07 -11.34
C ALA A 239 1.33 -21.33 -10.53
N GLY A 240 0.38 -21.88 -9.75
CA GLY A 240 0.56 -23.07 -8.92
C GLY A 240 1.21 -22.79 -7.55
N ALA A 241 1.32 -21.54 -7.12
CA ALA A 241 1.84 -21.20 -5.79
C ALA A 241 0.86 -21.61 -4.68
N VAL A 242 1.40 -21.97 -3.52
CA VAL A 242 0.67 -22.56 -2.38
C VAL A 242 0.49 -21.52 -1.27
N LEU A 243 -0.73 -21.09 -1.01
CA LEU A 243 -1.02 -20.12 0.05
C LEU A 243 -1.06 -20.79 1.43
N VAL A 244 -0.11 -20.45 2.30
CA VAL A 244 0.02 -21.06 3.63
C VAL A 244 -0.41 -20.14 4.78
N ALA A 245 -0.48 -18.83 4.57
CA ALA A 245 -0.87 -17.88 5.64
C ALA A 245 -1.41 -16.55 5.12
N LYS A 246 -2.37 -15.97 5.88
CA LYS A 246 -2.68 -14.55 5.89
C LYS A 246 -1.80 -13.89 6.95
N LEU A 247 -0.97 -12.94 6.52
CA LEU A 247 0.09 -12.36 7.33
C LEU A 247 -0.29 -10.98 7.86
N ALA A 248 0.12 -10.68 9.09
CA ALA A 248 -0.29 -9.50 9.82
C ALA A 248 0.00 -8.18 9.08
N THR A 249 -0.93 -7.28 9.19
CA THR A 249 -0.82 -5.88 8.77
C THR A 249 -1.08 -4.98 9.96
N GLY A 250 -0.41 -3.86 10.08
CA GLY A 250 -0.85 -2.86 11.03
C GLY A 250 -2.28 -2.39 10.74
N GLU A 251 -3.03 -1.99 11.78
CA GLU A 251 -4.45 -1.66 11.70
C GLU A 251 -4.76 -0.72 10.53
N LEU A 252 -5.65 -1.15 9.63
CA LEU A 252 -6.04 -0.44 8.40
C LEU A 252 -4.83 0.04 7.59
N ALA A 253 -3.84 -0.83 7.39
CA ALA A 253 -2.58 -0.53 6.71
C ALA A 253 -1.73 0.56 7.38
N GLY A 254 -1.70 0.65 8.71
CA GLY A 254 -0.89 1.61 9.50
C GLY A 254 0.02 0.95 10.53
N GLY A 255 1.34 1.10 10.38
CA GLY A 255 2.32 0.56 11.33
C GLY A 255 2.35 -0.96 11.41
N HIS A 256 2.82 -1.50 12.55
CA HIS A 256 2.99 -2.94 12.77
C HIS A 256 2.17 -3.49 13.97
N HIS A 257 1.30 -2.65 14.53
CA HIS A 257 0.34 -3.07 15.56
C HIS A 257 -1.00 -3.42 14.92
N TRP A 258 -1.54 -4.56 15.30
CA TRP A 258 -2.83 -5.08 14.87
C TRP A 258 -3.59 -5.63 16.09
N PHE A 259 -4.82 -6.09 15.93
CA PHE A 259 -5.63 -6.55 17.09
C PHE A 259 -4.98 -7.73 17.84
N GLY A 260 -4.11 -8.50 17.21
CA GLY A 260 -3.32 -9.56 17.87
C GLY A 260 -2.06 -9.07 18.57
N GLY A 261 -1.77 -7.76 18.56
CA GLY A 261 -0.56 -7.19 19.18
C GLY A 261 0.43 -6.60 18.18
N ARG A 262 1.71 -6.60 18.52
CA ARG A 262 2.81 -6.11 17.68
C ARG A 262 3.42 -7.25 16.87
N THR A 263 3.67 -7.06 15.58
CA THR A 263 4.55 -7.94 14.81
C THR A 263 6.00 -7.57 15.07
N ASN A 264 6.79 -8.54 15.51
CA ASN A 264 8.16 -8.33 15.95
C ASN A 264 9.16 -8.46 14.81
N ASN A 265 10.30 -7.75 14.96
CA ASN A 265 11.44 -7.83 14.05
C ASN A 265 12.20 -9.15 14.27
N PRO A 266 12.40 -9.99 13.24
CA PRO A 266 13.15 -11.25 13.40
C PRO A 266 14.61 -11.08 13.84
N TRP A 267 15.21 -9.91 13.65
CA TRP A 267 16.58 -9.62 14.06
C TRP A 267 16.69 -9.13 15.50
N ASN A 268 15.61 -8.56 16.03
CA ASN A 268 15.50 -8.11 17.42
C ASN A 268 14.03 -8.16 17.85
N LEU A 269 13.65 -9.16 18.63
CA LEU A 269 12.26 -9.38 19.06
C LEU A 269 11.72 -8.27 19.98
N GLU A 270 12.59 -7.45 20.57
CA GLU A 270 12.18 -6.28 21.38
C GLU A 270 11.69 -5.11 20.52
N GLU A 271 11.97 -5.16 19.22
CA GLU A 271 11.54 -4.15 18.26
C GLU A 271 10.41 -4.67 17.36
N GLY A 272 9.64 -3.76 16.78
CA GLY A 272 8.64 -4.09 15.77
C GLY A 272 9.28 -4.22 14.38
N SER A 273 8.63 -5.01 13.52
CA SER A 273 9.04 -5.23 12.12
C SER A 273 8.89 -4.01 11.22
N SER A 274 8.39 -2.87 11.75
CA SER A 274 7.83 -1.79 10.94
C SER A 274 6.62 -2.27 10.11
N GLY A 275 6.05 -1.40 9.25
CA GLY A 275 4.82 -1.75 8.55
C GLY A 275 4.46 -0.82 7.37
N SER A 276 3.27 -1.02 6.80
CA SER A 276 2.20 -1.88 7.31
C SER A 276 2.23 -3.33 6.81
N SER A 277 3.12 -3.70 5.87
CA SER A 277 3.32 -5.11 5.48
C SER A 277 4.22 -5.84 6.50
N ALA A 278 3.86 -5.72 7.78
CA ALA A 278 4.62 -6.19 8.93
C ALA A 278 4.85 -7.71 8.88
N GLY A 279 3.78 -8.48 8.76
CA GLY A 279 3.82 -9.93 8.68
C GLY A 279 4.53 -10.46 7.44
N PRO A 280 4.24 -9.95 6.22
CA PRO A 280 4.97 -10.35 5.02
C PRO A 280 6.49 -10.17 5.14
N ALA A 281 6.95 -9.04 5.71
CA ALA A 281 8.38 -8.81 5.91
C ALA A 281 8.98 -9.75 6.96
N ALA A 282 8.38 -9.84 8.14
CA ALA A 282 8.88 -10.67 9.22
C ALA A 282 8.91 -12.16 8.84
N ALA A 283 7.82 -12.67 8.25
CA ALA A 283 7.73 -14.06 7.85
C ALA A 283 8.74 -14.44 6.76
N THR A 284 8.94 -13.58 5.75
CA THR A 284 9.93 -13.79 4.68
C THR A 284 11.35 -13.74 5.23
N ALA A 285 11.68 -12.76 6.08
CA ALA A 285 13.00 -12.64 6.69
C ALA A 285 13.35 -13.84 7.59
N ALA A 286 12.35 -14.36 8.31
CA ALA A 286 12.49 -15.51 9.20
C ALA A 286 12.42 -16.88 8.49
N GLY A 287 12.25 -16.92 7.17
CA GLY A 287 12.12 -18.17 6.42
C GLY A 287 10.87 -18.97 6.80
N LEU A 288 9.75 -18.29 7.06
CA LEU A 288 8.46 -18.92 7.38
C LEU A 288 7.56 -19.05 6.15
N VAL A 289 7.91 -18.35 5.10
CA VAL A 289 7.35 -18.44 3.74
C VAL A 289 8.48 -18.23 2.75
N ALA A 290 8.34 -18.79 1.55
CA ALA A 290 9.33 -18.57 0.49
C ALA A 290 9.30 -17.13 -0.02
N PHE A 291 8.13 -16.53 -0.07
CA PHE A 291 7.93 -15.09 -0.36
C PHE A 291 6.60 -14.58 0.24
N GLY A 292 6.49 -13.26 0.38
CA GLY A 292 5.28 -12.59 0.80
C GLY A 292 4.77 -11.60 -0.26
N ILE A 293 3.46 -11.31 -0.23
CA ILE A 293 2.88 -10.18 -0.95
C ILE A 293 2.50 -9.10 0.05
N GLY A 294 3.09 -7.93 -0.12
CA GLY A 294 2.79 -6.72 0.64
C GLY A 294 2.01 -5.68 -0.17
N THR A 295 1.62 -4.61 0.50
CA THR A 295 1.00 -3.44 -0.14
C THR A 295 1.67 -2.15 0.34
N GLU A 296 1.69 -1.15 -0.52
CA GLU A 296 2.21 0.17 -0.18
C GLU A 296 1.33 1.29 -0.70
N THR A 297 0.95 2.18 0.21
CA THR A 297 0.42 3.50 -0.10
C THR A 297 1.54 4.54 0.03
N ASN A 298 2.26 4.53 1.18
CA ASN A 298 3.38 5.43 1.45
C ASN A 298 4.40 4.75 2.37
N GLY A 299 5.24 3.87 1.80
CA GLY A 299 6.33 3.20 2.49
C GLY A 299 6.02 1.80 3.05
N SER A 300 4.80 1.30 2.91
CA SER A 300 4.36 0.06 3.59
C SER A 300 4.92 -1.25 3.03
N ILE A 301 5.74 -1.23 1.97
CA ILE A 301 6.61 -2.33 1.51
C ILE A 301 8.06 -1.99 1.87
N ILE A 302 8.50 -0.79 1.53
CA ILE A 302 9.91 -0.38 1.65
C ILE A 302 10.35 -0.34 3.12
N TYR A 303 9.57 0.28 4.04
CA TYR A 303 9.92 0.35 5.47
C TYR A 303 10.10 -1.03 6.11
N PRO A 304 9.11 -1.94 6.08
CA PRO A 304 9.28 -3.24 6.73
C PRO A 304 10.30 -4.12 6.02
N ALA A 305 10.47 -4.02 4.70
CA ALA A 305 11.54 -4.72 3.99
C ALA A 305 12.93 -4.25 4.45
N THR A 306 13.11 -2.94 4.64
CA THR A 306 14.35 -2.34 5.15
C THR A 306 14.66 -2.83 6.57
N VAL A 307 13.69 -2.76 7.49
CA VAL A 307 13.86 -3.16 8.89
C VAL A 307 14.10 -4.66 9.03
N CYS A 308 13.45 -5.47 8.20
CA CYS A 308 13.62 -6.93 8.24
C CYS A 308 14.75 -7.45 7.33
N GLY A 309 15.45 -6.58 6.60
CA GLY A 309 16.63 -6.95 5.80
C GLY A 309 16.33 -7.85 4.60
N ILE A 310 15.22 -7.59 3.90
CA ILE A 310 14.79 -8.33 2.71
C ILE A 310 14.62 -7.39 1.49
N MET A 311 14.47 -7.99 0.31
CA MET A 311 14.04 -7.27 -0.89
C MET A 311 12.54 -7.01 -0.82
N GLY A 312 12.13 -5.74 -0.84
CA GLY A 312 10.72 -5.34 -0.95
C GLY A 312 10.54 -4.48 -2.20
N LEU A 313 9.82 -4.97 -3.18
CA LEU A 313 9.57 -4.25 -4.42
C LEU A 313 8.22 -3.54 -4.36
N ARG A 314 8.24 -2.22 -4.38
CA ARG A 314 7.10 -1.38 -4.72
C ARG A 314 7.09 -1.17 -6.23
N PRO A 315 6.18 -1.80 -7.01
CA PRO A 315 6.15 -1.61 -8.46
C PRO A 315 5.69 -0.21 -8.86
N THR A 316 5.81 0.11 -10.13
CA THR A 316 5.14 1.26 -10.74
C THR A 316 3.64 1.24 -10.44
N PHE A 317 3.04 2.39 -10.13
CA PHE A 317 1.59 2.48 -9.97
C PHE A 317 0.88 2.00 -11.26
N GLY A 318 -0.11 1.13 -11.10
CA GLY A 318 -0.80 0.51 -12.24
C GLY A 318 -0.04 -0.65 -12.91
N ARG A 319 1.00 -1.21 -12.26
CA ARG A 319 1.70 -2.43 -12.72
C ARG A 319 0.98 -3.71 -12.28
N VAL A 320 0.44 -3.73 -11.07
CA VAL A 320 -0.24 -4.87 -10.44
C VAL A 320 -1.65 -4.46 -10.05
N SER A 321 -2.63 -5.29 -10.35
CA SER A 321 -4.02 -5.06 -9.97
C SER A 321 -4.20 -5.03 -8.45
N ARG A 322 -5.02 -4.09 -7.98
CA ARG A 322 -5.40 -3.94 -6.57
C ARG A 322 -6.78 -4.53 -6.26
N HIS A 323 -7.45 -5.10 -7.27
CA HIS A 323 -8.77 -5.69 -7.09
C HIS A 323 -8.75 -6.76 -6.00
N GLY A 324 -9.71 -6.67 -5.07
CA GLY A 324 -9.82 -7.54 -3.91
C GLY A 324 -8.85 -7.20 -2.76
N ALA A 325 -8.14 -6.07 -2.82
CA ALA A 325 -7.36 -5.56 -1.69
C ALA A 325 -8.06 -4.35 -1.05
N MET A 326 -7.99 -4.23 0.28
CA MET A 326 -8.48 -3.03 0.98
C MET A 326 -7.89 -1.77 0.39
N THR A 327 -8.72 -0.85 -0.04
CA THR A 327 -8.28 0.45 -0.53
C THR A 327 -8.01 1.41 0.62
N LEU A 328 -6.84 2.03 0.63
CA LEU A 328 -6.54 3.21 1.44
C LEU A 328 -6.49 4.47 0.56
N SER A 329 -5.92 4.33 -0.65
CA SER A 329 -5.85 5.43 -1.62
C SER A 329 -5.93 4.89 -3.05
N TRP A 330 -6.93 5.32 -3.79
CA TRP A 330 -7.11 4.90 -5.21
C TRP A 330 -5.97 5.32 -6.12
N THR A 331 -5.23 6.37 -5.76
CA THR A 331 -4.16 6.93 -6.61
C THR A 331 -2.75 6.63 -6.11
N GLN A 332 -2.59 5.93 -4.97
CA GLN A 332 -1.27 5.63 -4.41
C GLN A 332 -1.05 4.15 -4.07
N ASP A 333 -2.10 3.36 -3.83
CA ASP A 333 -1.95 1.96 -3.41
C ASP A 333 -1.32 1.09 -4.50
N ARG A 334 -0.40 0.22 -4.09
CA ARG A 334 0.31 -0.75 -4.92
C ARG A 334 0.48 -2.06 -4.17
N LEU A 335 0.47 -3.18 -4.90
CA LEU A 335 0.83 -4.49 -4.39
C LEU A 335 2.19 -4.88 -4.95
N GLY A 336 3.01 -5.56 -4.15
CA GLY A 336 4.32 -5.98 -4.60
C GLY A 336 4.93 -7.11 -3.80
N PRO A 337 5.93 -7.82 -4.41
CA PRO A 337 6.61 -8.93 -3.78
C PRO A 337 7.57 -8.48 -2.68
N MET A 338 7.65 -9.30 -1.64
CA MET A 338 8.59 -9.21 -0.54
C MET A 338 9.35 -10.55 -0.49
N CYS A 339 10.61 -10.53 -0.88
CA CYS A 339 11.41 -11.73 -1.16
C CYS A 339 12.81 -11.62 -0.54
N ARG A 340 13.58 -12.71 -0.60
CA ARG A 340 14.97 -12.71 -0.11
C ARG A 340 15.95 -12.27 -1.18
N THR A 341 15.64 -12.49 -2.46
CA THR A 341 16.52 -12.11 -3.56
C THR A 341 15.81 -11.21 -4.57
N ALA A 342 16.60 -10.45 -5.32
CA ALA A 342 16.09 -9.60 -6.40
C ALA A 342 15.43 -10.44 -7.50
N GLU A 343 15.99 -11.59 -7.84
CA GLU A 343 15.43 -12.48 -8.84
C GLU A 343 14.12 -13.14 -8.38
N ASP A 344 13.99 -13.44 -7.09
CA ASP A 344 12.72 -13.90 -6.52
C ASP A 344 11.62 -12.84 -6.72
N CYS A 345 11.95 -11.56 -6.50
CA CYS A 345 11.01 -10.46 -6.79
C CYS A 345 10.64 -10.42 -8.28
N ALA A 346 11.57 -10.71 -9.20
CA ALA A 346 11.29 -10.78 -10.64
C ALA A 346 10.34 -11.93 -10.98
N ILE A 347 10.56 -13.11 -10.41
CA ILE A 347 9.71 -14.30 -10.62
C ILE A 347 8.29 -14.04 -10.13
N VAL A 348 8.13 -13.48 -8.93
CA VAL A 348 6.82 -13.19 -8.37
C VAL A 348 6.13 -12.05 -9.14
N LEU A 349 6.84 -10.96 -9.45
CA LEU A 349 6.28 -9.86 -10.23
C LEU A 349 5.80 -10.33 -11.60
N HIS A 350 6.55 -11.19 -12.28
CA HIS A 350 6.15 -11.75 -13.58
C HIS A 350 4.80 -12.45 -13.51
N ALA A 351 4.53 -13.16 -12.44
CA ALA A 351 3.25 -13.86 -12.26
C ALA A 351 2.08 -12.89 -12.04
N ILE A 352 2.29 -11.79 -11.29
CA ILE A 352 1.20 -10.89 -10.84
C ILE A 352 1.04 -9.60 -11.67
N ALA A 353 2.00 -9.26 -12.53
CA ALA A 353 1.97 -8.04 -13.35
C ALA A 353 1.14 -8.26 -14.63
N ARG A 354 -0.16 -8.46 -14.49
CA ARG A 354 -1.10 -8.70 -15.60
C ARG A 354 -2.38 -7.89 -15.40
N PRO A 355 -2.98 -7.31 -16.47
CA PRO A 355 -4.30 -6.71 -16.40
C PRO A 355 -5.37 -7.76 -16.10
N ASP A 356 -6.41 -7.35 -15.37
CA ASP A 356 -7.51 -8.23 -14.96
C ASP A 356 -8.89 -7.72 -15.33
N GLN A 357 -8.99 -6.56 -15.96
CA GLN A 357 -10.22 -5.84 -16.32
C GLN A 357 -11.04 -5.32 -15.12
N ASN A 358 -10.58 -5.53 -13.88
CA ASN A 358 -11.26 -5.05 -12.67
C ASN A 358 -10.61 -3.78 -12.12
N ASP A 359 -9.28 -3.70 -12.10
CA ASP A 359 -8.57 -2.47 -11.73
C ASP A 359 -8.20 -1.68 -13.00
N LEU A 360 -9.00 -0.67 -13.29
CA LEU A 360 -8.86 0.17 -14.48
C LEU A 360 -7.59 1.05 -14.48
N SER A 361 -6.85 1.10 -13.38
CA SER A 361 -5.55 1.78 -13.33
C SER A 361 -4.41 0.94 -13.91
N VAL A 362 -4.62 -0.36 -14.11
CA VAL A 362 -3.57 -1.25 -14.62
C VAL A 362 -3.28 -0.94 -16.08
N THR A 363 -2.02 -0.66 -16.35
CA THR A 363 -1.51 -0.44 -17.71
C THR A 363 -0.86 -1.72 -18.23
N ASP A 364 -1.30 -2.19 -19.38
CA ASP A 364 -0.72 -3.37 -20.02
C ASP A 364 0.64 -3.03 -20.65
N VAL A 365 1.69 -3.25 -19.86
CA VAL A 365 3.09 -3.11 -20.26
C VAL A 365 3.81 -4.40 -19.91
N PRO A 366 4.50 -5.06 -20.86
CA PRO A 366 5.17 -6.31 -20.57
C PRO A 366 6.28 -6.13 -19.51
N PHE A 367 6.44 -7.14 -18.66
CA PHE A 367 7.57 -7.22 -17.73
C PHE A 367 8.67 -8.07 -18.37
N ASN A 368 9.64 -7.41 -18.96
CA ASN A 368 10.73 -8.03 -19.71
C ASN A 368 11.94 -8.28 -18.80
N TRP A 369 11.97 -9.43 -18.13
CA TRP A 369 13.10 -9.85 -17.31
C TRP A 369 14.02 -10.81 -18.08
N ASP A 370 15.32 -10.48 -18.08
CA ASP A 370 16.37 -11.38 -18.56
C ASP A 370 17.50 -11.41 -17.53
N GLY A 371 17.69 -12.54 -16.86
CA GLY A 371 18.74 -12.75 -15.88
C GLY A 371 20.18 -12.69 -16.44
N THR A 372 20.34 -12.60 -17.75
CA THR A 372 21.65 -12.48 -18.42
C THR A 372 22.01 -11.05 -18.82
N LEU A 373 21.14 -10.05 -18.54
CA LEU A 373 21.38 -8.66 -18.89
C LEU A 373 22.66 -8.14 -18.21
N ASP A 374 23.53 -7.52 -19.00
CA ASP A 374 24.76 -6.90 -18.49
C ASP A 374 24.45 -5.56 -17.81
N VAL A 375 24.73 -5.49 -16.52
CA VAL A 375 24.48 -4.28 -15.70
C VAL A 375 25.26 -3.05 -16.18
N ARG A 376 26.37 -3.25 -16.89
CA ARG A 376 27.20 -2.16 -17.46
C ARG A 376 26.49 -1.39 -18.57
N SER A 377 25.43 -1.97 -19.14
CA SER A 377 24.60 -1.30 -20.13
C SER A 377 23.62 -0.28 -19.53
N LEU A 378 23.39 -0.33 -18.19
CA LEU A 378 22.46 0.54 -17.49
C LEU A 378 23.08 1.92 -17.22
N LYS A 379 22.33 2.97 -17.50
CA LYS A 379 22.64 4.33 -17.05
C LYS A 379 22.18 4.48 -15.60
N VAL A 380 23.13 4.56 -14.67
CA VAL A 380 22.84 4.57 -13.24
C VAL A 380 23.12 5.93 -12.64
N GLY A 381 22.17 6.46 -11.88
CA GLY A 381 22.31 7.69 -11.10
C GLY A 381 22.38 7.46 -9.60
N TYR A 382 22.74 8.49 -8.84
CA TYR A 382 22.53 8.51 -7.40
C TYR A 382 22.09 9.90 -6.90
N PHE A 383 21.20 9.92 -5.93
CA PHE A 383 20.64 11.14 -5.35
C PHE A 383 21.64 11.81 -4.40
N ALA A 384 22.44 12.73 -4.92
CA ALA A 384 23.60 13.30 -4.24
C ALA A 384 23.25 13.96 -2.89
N ALA A 385 22.15 14.71 -2.81
CA ALA A 385 21.73 15.38 -1.57
C ALA A 385 21.41 14.39 -0.45
N GLY A 386 20.81 13.24 -0.76
CA GLY A 386 20.52 12.19 0.23
C GLY A 386 21.80 11.54 0.79
N PHE A 387 22.81 11.32 -0.06
CA PHE A 387 24.12 10.79 0.38
C PHE A 387 24.94 11.83 1.17
N ALA A 388 24.64 13.10 1.04
CA ALA A 388 25.30 14.21 1.72
C ALA A 388 24.55 14.66 2.99
N GLU A 389 23.42 14.06 3.34
CA GLU A 389 22.61 14.45 4.48
C GLU A 389 23.39 14.27 5.81
N LYS A 390 23.59 15.38 6.55
CA LYS A 390 24.54 15.44 7.68
C LYS A 390 24.03 14.72 8.93
N ASP A 391 22.71 14.74 9.16
CA ASP A 391 22.09 14.19 10.37
C ASP A 391 21.75 12.70 10.24
N ARG A 392 22.25 12.06 9.18
CA ARG A 392 22.06 10.64 8.95
C ARG A 392 22.99 9.82 9.85
N ASP A 393 22.48 8.70 10.38
CA ASP A 393 23.25 7.75 11.18
C ASP A 393 24.59 7.40 10.49
N PRO A 394 25.74 7.47 11.19
CA PRO A 394 27.06 7.26 10.58
C PRO A 394 27.28 5.87 9.99
N GLU A 395 26.70 4.80 10.58
CA GLU A 395 26.82 3.45 10.04
C GLU A 395 26.01 3.30 8.76
N TRP A 396 24.78 3.83 8.75
CA TRP A 396 23.96 3.86 7.54
C TRP A 396 24.65 4.64 6.43
N SER A 397 25.19 5.83 6.75
CA SER A 397 25.92 6.66 5.79
C SER A 397 27.17 5.97 5.22
N ARG A 398 27.84 5.15 6.03
CA ARG A 398 28.97 4.33 5.57
C ARG A 398 28.51 3.24 4.60
N HIS A 399 27.45 2.49 4.95
CA HIS A 399 26.91 1.45 4.10
C HIS A 399 26.32 2.00 2.81
N ASP A 400 25.64 3.17 2.86
CA ASP A 400 25.18 3.85 1.65
C ASP A 400 26.33 4.14 0.67
N ARG A 401 27.44 4.71 1.16
CA ARG A 401 28.62 4.99 0.31
C ARG A 401 29.24 3.72 -0.26
N GLN A 402 29.32 2.65 0.54
CA GLN A 402 29.83 1.36 0.06
C GLN A 402 29.02 0.81 -1.13
N VAL A 403 27.72 1.06 -1.19
CA VAL A 403 26.92 0.65 -2.36
C VAL A 403 27.48 1.24 -3.64
N LEU A 404 27.82 2.53 -3.66
CA LEU A 404 28.38 3.17 -4.85
C LEU A 404 29.74 2.58 -5.25
N ASP A 405 30.56 2.19 -4.27
CA ASP A 405 31.87 1.57 -4.53
C ASP A 405 31.70 0.14 -5.08
N GLU A 406 30.76 -0.63 -4.55
CA GLU A 406 30.45 -1.97 -5.06
C GLU A 406 29.87 -1.93 -6.49
N LEU A 407 29.05 -0.92 -6.81
CA LEU A 407 28.56 -0.72 -8.17
C LEU A 407 29.68 -0.35 -9.14
N ARG A 408 30.63 0.51 -8.73
CA ARG A 408 31.83 0.83 -9.53
C ARG A 408 32.68 -0.43 -9.77
N ALA A 409 32.81 -1.28 -8.77
CA ALA A 409 33.55 -2.55 -8.90
C ALA A 409 32.84 -3.57 -9.83
N LEU A 410 31.53 -3.42 -10.08
CA LEU A 410 30.77 -4.14 -11.10
C LEU A 410 30.93 -3.53 -12.51
N GLY A 411 31.69 -2.44 -12.65
CA GLY A 411 31.85 -1.73 -13.90
C GLY A 411 30.70 -0.75 -14.22
N VAL A 412 29.85 -0.46 -13.26
CA VAL A 412 28.82 0.57 -13.36
C VAL A 412 29.41 1.91 -12.93
N SER A 413 29.02 3.00 -13.58
CA SER A 413 29.47 4.36 -13.26
C SER A 413 28.30 5.22 -12.77
N PRO A 414 27.96 5.22 -11.46
CA PRO A 414 26.87 6.03 -10.96
C PRO A 414 27.16 7.53 -11.04
N GLU A 415 26.26 8.29 -11.67
CA GLU A 415 26.36 9.74 -11.82
C GLU A 415 25.49 10.48 -10.79
N PRO A 416 25.99 11.59 -10.19
CA PRO A 416 25.19 12.37 -9.25
C PRO A 416 24.05 13.11 -9.96
N PHE A 417 22.90 13.22 -9.24
CA PHE A 417 21.84 14.14 -9.60
C PHE A 417 21.24 14.81 -8.37
N THR A 418 20.52 15.89 -8.61
CA THR A 418 19.77 16.63 -7.59
C THR A 418 18.30 16.73 -8.00
N LEU A 419 17.44 16.91 -7.02
CA LEU A 419 16.03 17.24 -7.23
C LEU A 419 15.82 18.74 -6.99
N PRO A 420 14.94 19.40 -7.74
CA PRO A 420 14.49 20.74 -7.39
C PRO A 420 13.68 20.70 -6.07
N GLU A 421 13.52 21.85 -5.45
CA GLU A 421 12.59 22.01 -4.36
C GLU A 421 11.15 21.78 -4.85
N MET A 422 10.39 20.93 -4.14
CA MET A 422 9.05 20.54 -4.51
C MET A 422 8.09 20.75 -3.34
N PRO A 423 6.87 21.26 -3.57
CA PRO A 423 5.90 21.56 -2.52
C PRO A 423 5.18 20.30 -2.02
N LEU A 424 5.91 19.35 -1.44
CA LEU A 424 5.40 18.02 -1.06
C LEU A 424 4.44 18.06 0.14
N ASN A 425 4.58 19.04 1.02
CA ASN A 425 3.72 19.21 2.19
C ASN A 425 2.25 19.44 1.85
N VAL A 426 1.97 20.11 0.72
CA VAL A 426 0.58 20.41 0.30
C VAL A 426 -0.11 19.22 -0.35
N VAL A 427 0.63 18.22 -0.83
CA VAL A 427 0.06 17.04 -1.49
C VAL A 427 -0.43 15.98 -0.49
N ALA A 428 -0.13 16.13 0.79
CA ALA A 428 -0.62 15.24 1.85
C ALA A 428 -2.16 15.19 1.91
N ALA A 429 -2.84 16.26 1.48
CA ALA A 429 -4.29 16.30 1.34
C ALA A 429 -4.86 15.21 0.41
N VAL A 430 -4.10 14.74 -0.58
CA VAL A 430 -4.52 13.68 -1.49
C VAL A 430 -4.80 12.39 -0.73
N LEU A 431 -3.82 11.89 0.04
CA LEU A 431 -4.00 10.68 0.84
C LEU A 431 -5.07 10.86 1.90
N GLY A 432 -5.13 12.04 2.55
CA GLY A 432 -6.14 12.36 3.56
C GLY A 432 -7.55 12.25 3.00
N ALA A 433 -7.84 12.89 1.87
CA ALA A 433 -9.16 12.87 1.26
C ALA A 433 -9.55 11.47 0.78
N GLU A 434 -8.65 10.76 0.10
CA GLU A 434 -8.92 9.42 -0.43
C GLU A 434 -9.15 8.39 0.68
N SER A 435 -8.33 8.39 1.73
CA SER A 435 -8.52 7.49 2.87
C SER A 435 -9.79 7.81 3.66
N GLY A 436 -10.11 9.10 3.81
CA GLY A 436 -11.36 9.52 4.42
C GLY A 436 -12.59 9.07 3.62
N ALA A 437 -12.53 9.12 2.29
CA ALA A 437 -13.59 8.64 1.42
C ALA A 437 -13.71 7.10 1.44
N SER A 438 -12.58 6.38 1.44
CA SER A 438 -12.56 4.91 1.50
C SER A 438 -13.22 4.35 2.77
N PHE A 439 -13.07 5.04 3.90
CA PHE A 439 -13.66 4.64 5.20
C PHE A 439 -14.86 5.50 5.64
N ASP A 440 -15.50 6.22 4.70
CA ASP A 440 -16.58 7.15 5.02
C ASP A 440 -17.80 6.47 5.66
N GLU A 441 -18.24 5.35 5.12
CA GLU A 441 -19.36 4.59 5.66
C GLU A 441 -19.06 4.07 7.08
N PHE A 442 -17.85 3.52 7.28
CA PHE A 442 -17.38 3.07 8.60
C PHE A 442 -17.40 4.21 9.63
N LEU A 443 -16.94 5.40 9.21
CA LEU A 443 -16.96 6.60 10.04
C LEU A 443 -18.40 7.05 10.35
N ARG A 444 -19.28 7.12 9.33
CA ARG A 444 -20.67 7.57 9.49
C ARG A 444 -21.50 6.64 10.37
N LYS A 445 -21.20 5.34 10.36
CA LYS A 445 -21.81 4.35 11.27
C LYS A 445 -21.29 4.46 12.71
N GLY A 446 -20.43 5.45 13.03
CA GLY A 446 -19.89 5.65 14.38
C GLY A 446 -18.87 4.61 14.82
N ARG A 447 -18.41 3.75 13.89
CA ARG A 447 -17.54 2.61 14.19
C ARG A 447 -16.06 3.01 14.38
N ALA A 448 -15.66 4.23 14.09
CA ALA A 448 -14.28 4.70 14.31
C ALA A 448 -13.79 4.57 15.76
N LYS A 449 -14.71 4.44 16.72
CA LYS A 449 -14.42 4.14 18.14
C LYS A 449 -13.89 2.72 18.38
N GLU A 450 -14.09 1.80 17.43
CA GLU A 450 -13.63 0.41 17.48
C GLU A 450 -12.14 0.28 17.08
N LEU A 451 -11.57 1.35 16.49
CA LEU A 451 -10.15 1.39 16.14
C LEU A 451 -9.27 1.52 17.37
N THR A 452 -8.20 0.75 17.41
CA THR A 452 -7.16 0.85 18.44
C THR A 452 -6.38 2.16 18.27
N SER A 453 -6.18 2.58 17.02
CA SER A 453 -5.47 3.82 16.67
C SER A 453 -6.38 5.05 16.75
N GLY A 454 -6.32 5.77 17.87
CA GLY A 454 -7.00 7.07 18.02
C GLY A 454 -6.54 8.11 16.99
N HIS A 455 -5.28 8.08 16.58
CA HIS A 455 -4.75 8.95 15.54
C HIS A 455 -5.42 8.68 14.19
N ARG A 456 -5.58 7.40 13.80
CA ARG A 456 -6.24 7.01 12.56
C ARG A 456 -7.73 7.39 12.57
N ALA A 457 -8.41 7.11 13.69
CA ALA A 457 -9.81 7.53 13.87
C ALA A 457 -9.99 9.04 13.72
N ASN A 458 -9.07 9.83 14.29
CA ASN A 458 -9.10 11.29 14.16
C ASN A 458 -8.80 11.73 12.71
N GLY A 459 -7.84 11.10 12.05
CA GLY A 459 -7.51 11.35 10.64
C GLY A 459 -8.74 11.19 9.74
N PHE A 460 -9.49 10.11 9.88
CA PHE A 460 -10.73 9.90 9.10
C PHE A 460 -11.81 10.94 9.39
N ARG A 461 -11.95 11.40 10.66
CA ARG A 461 -12.90 12.48 10.99
C ARG A 461 -12.52 13.78 10.33
N THR A 462 -11.24 14.18 10.43
CA THR A 462 -10.76 15.46 9.89
C THR A 462 -10.71 15.46 8.35
N SER A 463 -10.52 14.30 7.71
CA SER A 463 -10.53 14.17 6.25
C SER A 463 -11.85 14.63 5.62
N ARG A 464 -12.96 14.49 6.33
CA ARG A 464 -14.26 14.96 5.85
C ARG A 464 -14.37 16.49 5.75
N LEU A 465 -13.43 17.20 6.34
CA LEU A 465 -13.36 18.68 6.29
C LEU A 465 -12.40 19.18 5.21
N ILE A 466 -11.82 18.30 4.40
CA ILE A 466 -11.01 18.69 3.26
C ILE A 466 -11.96 19.11 2.13
N PRO A 467 -11.94 20.37 1.69
CA PRO A 467 -12.76 20.79 0.56
C PRO A 467 -12.35 20.09 -0.74
N ALA A 468 -13.34 19.74 -1.58
CA ALA A 468 -13.05 19.11 -2.87
C ALA A 468 -12.15 19.98 -3.76
N VAL A 469 -12.28 21.31 -3.66
CA VAL A 469 -11.42 22.25 -4.40
C VAL A 469 -9.96 22.07 -3.98
N GLU A 470 -9.68 21.98 -2.69
CA GLU A 470 -8.31 21.79 -2.19
C GLU A 470 -7.71 20.42 -2.61
N TYR A 471 -8.54 19.37 -2.63
CA TYR A 471 -8.14 18.08 -3.17
C TYR A 471 -7.74 18.20 -4.66
N LEU A 472 -8.55 18.86 -5.48
CA LEU A 472 -8.24 19.05 -6.91
C LEU A 472 -7.01 19.93 -7.12
N GLN A 473 -6.81 20.98 -6.31
CA GLN A 473 -5.59 21.79 -6.36
C GLN A 473 -4.37 20.98 -5.96
N ALA A 474 -4.46 20.15 -4.92
CA ALA A 474 -3.38 19.24 -4.53
C ALA A 474 -3.02 18.25 -5.66
N GLN A 475 -4.01 17.72 -6.39
CA GLN A 475 -3.75 16.87 -7.58
C GLN A 475 -3.07 17.66 -8.72
N ARG A 476 -3.39 18.95 -8.90
CA ARG A 476 -2.68 19.82 -9.88
C ARG A 476 -1.23 20.06 -9.47
N VAL A 477 -0.99 20.32 -8.19
CA VAL A 477 0.38 20.43 -7.64
C VAL A 477 1.14 19.10 -7.81
N ARG A 478 0.47 17.97 -7.55
CA ARG A 478 1.05 16.64 -7.84
C ARG A 478 1.51 16.51 -9.29
N ALA A 479 0.73 16.99 -10.25
CA ALA A 479 1.12 16.96 -11.66
C ALA A 479 2.36 17.83 -11.96
N MET A 480 2.55 18.94 -11.24
CA MET A 480 3.80 19.74 -11.33
C MET A 480 4.99 18.94 -10.76
N VAL A 481 4.84 18.34 -9.58
CA VAL A 481 5.87 17.49 -8.96
C VAL A 481 6.24 16.34 -9.89
N MET A 482 5.27 15.67 -10.53
CA MET A 482 5.52 14.58 -11.49
C MET A 482 6.41 15.02 -12.64
N ARG A 483 6.17 16.21 -13.22
CA ARG A 483 6.99 16.72 -14.33
C ARG A 483 8.42 17.03 -13.89
N GLN A 484 8.57 17.74 -12.77
CA GLN A 484 9.88 18.10 -12.21
C GLN A 484 10.70 16.84 -11.84
N PHE A 485 10.03 15.86 -11.22
CA PHE A 485 10.67 14.61 -10.84
C PHE A 485 11.09 13.79 -12.07
N ALA A 486 10.18 13.65 -13.05
CA ALA A 486 10.46 12.93 -14.29
C ALA A 486 11.64 13.54 -15.07
N GLU A 487 11.71 14.88 -15.16
CA GLU A 487 12.83 15.58 -15.80
C GLU A 487 14.16 15.28 -15.10
N ALA A 488 14.19 15.37 -13.77
CA ALA A 488 15.41 15.16 -12.98
C ALA A 488 15.98 13.75 -13.11
N VAL A 489 15.14 12.71 -13.25
CA VAL A 489 15.60 11.31 -13.35
C VAL A 489 15.60 10.76 -14.77
N SER A 490 15.20 11.54 -15.78
CA SER A 490 14.94 11.08 -17.17
C SER A 490 16.12 10.39 -17.84
N ARG A 491 17.35 10.79 -17.51
CA ARG A 491 18.58 10.28 -18.13
C ARG A 491 19.04 8.93 -17.59
N PHE A 492 18.47 8.46 -16.47
CA PHE A 492 18.86 7.22 -15.82
C PHE A 492 17.86 6.09 -16.07
N ASP A 493 18.37 4.88 -16.22
CA ASP A 493 17.57 3.66 -16.22
C ASP A 493 17.20 3.26 -14.79
N VAL A 494 18.19 3.37 -13.88
CA VAL A 494 18.09 3.10 -12.46
C VAL A 494 18.86 4.19 -11.71
N TYR A 495 18.41 4.52 -10.51
CA TYR A 495 19.18 5.36 -9.60
C TYR A 495 19.09 4.89 -8.16
N ILE A 496 20.06 5.29 -7.35
CA ILE A 496 20.17 4.90 -5.94
C ILE A 496 19.88 6.12 -5.06
N ALA A 497 19.09 5.89 -4.01
CA ALA A 497 18.85 6.90 -2.99
C ALA A 497 18.89 6.25 -1.59
N PRO A 498 19.49 6.91 -0.60
CA PRO A 498 19.38 6.52 0.80
C PRO A 498 17.91 6.45 1.24
N PHE A 499 17.65 5.64 2.26
CA PHE A 499 16.32 5.52 2.83
C PHE A 499 16.32 5.90 4.31
N MET A 500 15.19 6.44 4.78
CA MET A 500 15.02 6.81 6.17
C MET A 500 14.82 5.57 7.02
N VAL A 501 15.60 5.45 8.10
CA VAL A 501 15.21 4.64 9.25
C VAL A 501 15.40 5.50 10.49
N ALA A 502 14.31 5.77 11.17
CA ALA A 502 14.36 6.38 12.49
C ALA A 502 14.85 5.31 13.46
N ARG A 503 16.16 5.29 13.75
CA ARG A 503 16.69 4.51 14.86
C ARG A 503 16.17 5.04 16.18
N GLY A 504 15.88 4.13 17.10
CA GLY A 504 15.53 4.47 18.48
C GLY A 504 14.16 5.11 18.63
N SER A 505 13.39 5.27 17.57
CA SER A 505 11.97 5.41 17.74
C SER A 505 11.45 4.02 18.12
N THR A 506 11.44 3.72 19.42
CA THR A 506 10.48 2.80 20.02
C THR A 506 9.06 3.23 19.65
N GLY A 507 8.91 4.33 18.91
CA GLY A 507 7.73 4.84 18.26
C GLY A 507 7.91 4.76 16.77
N ASP A 508 7.23 3.81 16.10
CA ASP A 508 6.69 4.00 14.78
C ASP A 508 6.18 5.46 14.70
N PRO A 509 6.56 6.29 13.71
CA PRO A 509 5.95 7.62 13.54
C PRO A 509 4.42 7.52 13.40
N LEU A 510 3.89 6.32 13.21
CA LEU A 510 2.48 5.95 13.29
C LEU A 510 2.15 5.16 14.58
N ALA A 511 3.09 4.89 15.48
CA ALA A 511 2.83 4.18 16.72
C ALA A 511 1.94 5.03 17.62
N VAL A 512 0.78 4.49 17.84
CA VAL A 512 -0.23 5.05 18.70
C VAL A 512 0.13 4.72 20.14
N THR A 513 0.73 5.67 20.82
CA THR A 513 0.58 5.70 22.27
C THR A 513 -0.85 6.13 22.57
N ALA A 514 -1.51 5.44 23.49
CA ALA A 514 -2.85 5.77 23.99
C ALA A 514 -2.93 7.16 24.69
N SER A 515 -1.87 7.94 24.66
CA SER A 515 -1.80 9.32 25.15
C SER A 515 -2.38 10.28 24.11
N LYS A 516 -3.12 11.28 24.57
CA LYS A 516 -3.66 12.37 23.75
C LYS A 516 -2.58 12.86 22.77
N PRO A 517 -2.89 12.99 21.47
CA PRO A 517 -1.92 13.44 20.49
C PRO A 517 -1.37 14.80 20.90
N LYS A 518 -0.07 14.86 21.21
CA LYS A 518 0.63 16.15 21.30
C LYS A 518 0.66 16.76 19.90
N PRO A 519 0.55 18.09 19.78
CA PRO A 519 0.81 18.75 18.51
C PRO A 519 2.18 18.28 17.98
N ARG A 520 2.20 17.74 16.74
CA ARG A 520 3.46 17.33 16.13
C ARG A 520 4.25 18.58 15.78
N GLU A 521 5.43 18.71 16.32
CA GLU A 521 6.40 19.68 15.80
C GLU A 521 6.70 19.33 14.34
N PRO A 522 6.88 20.34 13.47
CA PRO A 522 7.32 20.10 12.09
C PRO A 522 8.62 19.29 12.12
N LEU A 523 8.64 18.20 11.36
CA LEU A 523 9.87 17.41 11.20
C LEU A 523 10.94 18.29 10.54
N PRO A 524 12.21 18.20 10.96
CA PRO A 524 13.30 18.92 10.31
C PRO A 524 13.36 18.59 8.81
N ALA A 525 13.88 19.49 8.00
CA ALA A 525 14.07 19.28 6.58
C ALA A 525 14.97 18.05 6.35
N SER A 526 14.59 17.18 5.40
CA SER A 526 15.34 15.98 5.05
C SER A 526 15.21 15.69 3.56
N ALA A 527 16.34 15.73 2.86
CA ALA A 527 16.41 15.43 1.45
C ALA A 527 15.97 13.97 1.16
N VAL A 528 16.36 13.05 2.04
CA VAL A 528 15.99 11.62 1.94
C VAL A 528 14.48 11.43 2.04
N ARG A 529 13.84 12.08 3.03
CA ARG A 529 12.38 12.00 3.19
C ARG A 529 11.64 12.61 2.00
N ASP A 530 12.05 13.79 1.58
CA ASP A 530 11.37 14.53 0.52
C ASP A 530 11.52 13.79 -0.82
N HIS A 531 12.69 13.22 -1.13
CA HIS A 531 12.89 12.33 -2.26
C HIS A 531 11.95 11.12 -2.22
N PHE A 532 11.88 10.43 -1.08
CA PHE A 532 11.03 9.25 -0.93
C PHE A 532 9.54 9.58 -1.16
N GLN A 533 9.07 10.70 -0.59
CA GLN A 533 7.69 11.15 -0.77
C GLN A 533 7.41 11.51 -2.23
N ALA A 534 8.32 12.25 -2.89
CA ALA A 534 8.18 12.59 -4.30
C ALA A 534 8.09 11.35 -5.20
N ALA A 535 9.03 10.41 -5.06
CA ALA A 535 9.06 9.19 -5.85
C ALA A 535 7.77 8.36 -5.67
N ASN A 536 7.28 8.27 -4.43
CA ASN A 536 6.06 7.53 -4.11
C ASN A 536 4.83 8.21 -4.72
N LEU A 537 4.70 9.52 -4.52
CA LEU A 537 3.60 10.34 -5.02
C LEU A 537 3.51 10.32 -6.54
N CYS A 538 4.68 10.30 -7.22
CA CYS A 538 4.78 10.23 -8.68
C CYS A 538 4.57 8.81 -9.26
N GLY A 539 4.36 7.81 -8.42
CA GLY A 539 4.07 6.44 -8.87
C GLY A 539 5.31 5.62 -9.28
N TYR A 540 6.52 6.06 -8.97
CA TYR A 540 7.77 5.39 -9.37
C TYR A 540 8.01 4.08 -8.63
N PRO A 541 8.60 3.07 -9.33
CA PRO A 541 9.00 1.82 -8.72
C PRO A 541 10.21 2.01 -7.81
N ALA A 542 10.26 1.25 -6.72
CA ALA A 542 11.39 1.23 -5.79
C ALA A 542 11.59 -0.16 -5.20
N LEU A 543 12.84 -0.51 -4.93
CA LEU A 543 13.25 -1.75 -4.29
C LEU A 543 14.08 -1.41 -3.05
N SER A 544 13.73 -1.96 -1.89
CA SER A 544 14.62 -1.99 -0.74
C SER A 544 15.71 -3.02 -0.96
N VAL A 545 16.97 -2.64 -0.82
CA VAL A 545 18.13 -3.50 -1.05
C VAL A 545 19.01 -3.51 0.19
N PRO A 546 19.19 -4.65 0.87
CA PRO A 546 20.07 -4.76 2.03
C PRO A 546 21.53 -4.43 1.71
N THR A 547 22.16 -3.61 2.55
CA THR A 547 23.50 -3.07 2.33
C THR A 547 24.53 -3.46 3.39
N GLY A 548 24.08 -4.10 4.46
CA GLY A 548 24.94 -4.50 5.56
C GLY A 548 24.17 -4.72 6.85
N PHE A 549 24.90 -4.71 7.93
CA PHE A 549 24.38 -4.83 9.29
C PHE A 549 25.11 -3.85 10.21
N THR A 550 24.37 -3.27 11.13
CA THR A 550 24.92 -2.41 12.17
C THR A 550 25.75 -3.20 13.19
N ALA A 551 26.45 -2.52 14.08
CA ALA A 551 27.18 -3.15 15.17
C ALA A 551 26.29 -4.02 16.08
N GLU A 552 25.01 -3.63 16.22
CA GLU A 552 24.00 -4.40 16.96
C GLU A 552 23.41 -5.57 16.15
N GLY A 553 23.85 -5.79 14.91
CA GLY A 553 23.36 -6.86 14.05
C GLY A 553 22.03 -6.58 13.35
N LEU A 554 21.58 -5.33 13.31
CA LEU A 554 20.37 -4.93 12.61
C LEU A 554 20.66 -4.63 11.14
N PRO A 555 19.76 -5.00 10.19
CA PRO A 555 19.97 -4.75 8.78
C PRO A 555 20.01 -3.26 8.44
N THR A 556 20.79 -2.91 7.43
CA THR A 556 20.75 -1.62 6.75
C THR A 556 20.36 -1.82 5.29
N SER A 557 19.74 -0.82 4.67
CA SER A 557 19.29 -0.90 3.28
C SER A 557 19.32 0.45 2.60
N VAL A 558 19.37 0.42 1.28
CA VAL A 558 19.23 1.57 0.40
C VAL A 558 18.10 1.32 -0.59
N MET A 559 17.57 2.33 -1.24
CA MET A 559 16.60 2.15 -2.31
C MET A 559 17.29 2.16 -3.68
N PHE A 560 16.91 1.19 -4.52
CA PHE A 560 17.11 1.25 -5.96
C PHE A 560 15.78 1.61 -6.61
N LEU A 561 15.77 2.66 -7.41
CA LEU A 561 14.58 3.16 -8.10
C LEU A 561 14.85 3.18 -9.61
N GLY A 562 13.81 3.10 -10.41
CA GLY A 562 13.96 3.09 -11.87
C GLY A 562 12.93 3.98 -12.54
N ARG A 563 13.05 4.11 -13.87
CA ARG A 563 12.00 4.71 -14.68
C ARG A 563 10.70 3.93 -14.49
N LEU A 564 9.57 4.59 -14.74
CA LEU A 564 8.26 3.95 -14.72
C LEU A 564 8.26 2.71 -15.63
N TYR A 565 7.76 1.60 -15.11
CA TYR A 565 7.71 0.28 -15.77
C TYR A 565 9.07 -0.36 -16.08
N ASN A 566 10.18 0.14 -15.50
CA ASN A 566 11.51 -0.46 -15.62
C ASN A 566 11.95 -1.23 -14.35
N GLU A 567 11.03 -1.99 -13.75
CA GLU A 567 11.37 -2.86 -12.61
C GLU A 567 12.46 -3.88 -12.97
N ALA A 568 12.51 -4.30 -14.24
CA ALA A 568 13.55 -5.22 -14.73
C ALA A 568 14.96 -4.63 -14.58
N GLY A 569 15.16 -3.37 -14.92
CA GLY A 569 16.46 -2.69 -14.73
C GLY A 569 16.85 -2.58 -13.26
N ILE A 570 15.89 -2.23 -12.38
CA ILE A 570 16.10 -2.18 -10.92
C ILE A 570 16.56 -3.55 -10.40
N LEU A 571 15.82 -4.61 -10.75
CA LEU A 571 16.07 -5.96 -10.26
C LEU A 571 17.37 -6.55 -10.83
N THR A 572 17.73 -6.21 -12.07
CA THR A 572 19.02 -6.60 -12.68
C THR A 572 20.20 -6.01 -11.91
N LEU A 573 20.17 -4.70 -11.64
CA LEU A 573 21.23 -4.04 -10.88
C LEU A 573 21.31 -4.56 -9.45
N ALA A 574 20.16 -4.74 -8.80
CA ALA A 574 20.07 -5.25 -7.43
C ALA A 574 20.59 -6.69 -7.34
N ARG A 575 20.29 -7.55 -8.33
CA ARG A 575 20.80 -8.91 -8.39
C ARG A 575 22.32 -8.95 -8.46
N ALA A 576 22.91 -8.18 -9.38
CA ALA A 576 24.36 -8.12 -9.51
C ALA A 576 25.05 -7.61 -8.22
N TYR A 577 24.49 -6.59 -7.60
CA TYR A 577 24.93 -6.10 -6.29
C TYR A 577 24.82 -7.16 -5.21
N GLN A 578 23.67 -7.87 -5.16
CA GLN A 578 23.40 -8.90 -4.18
C GLN A 578 24.34 -10.10 -4.29
N GLU A 579 24.64 -10.55 -5.52
CA GLU A 579 25.59 -11.65 -5.79
C GLU A 579 27.01 -11.28 -5.34
N ARG A 580 27.41 -10.03 -5.52
CA ARG A 580 28.72 -9.53 -5.13
C ARG A 580 28.88 -9.40 -3.62
N THR A 581 27.86 -8.89 -2.91
CA THR A 581 27.95 -8.57 -1.48
C THR A 581 27.51 -9.71 -0.56
N GLY A 582 26.55 -10.50 -0.98
CA GLY A 582 26.06 -11.66 -0.23
C GLY A 582 25.27 -11.36 1.05
N TRP A 583 24.87 -10.10 1.31
CA TRP A 583 24.15 -9.72 2.55
C TRP A 583 22.86 -10.50 2.77
N HIS A 584 22.16 -10.89 1.73
CA HIS A 584 20.93 -11.70 1.76
C HIS A 584 21.10 -13.12 2.31
N LYS A 585 22.34 -13.61 2.41
CA LYS A 585 22.65 -14.95 2.93
C LYS A 585 22.62 -15.01 4.45
N ARG A 586 22.69 -13.85 5.12
CA ARG A 586 22.51 -13.81 6.58
C ARG A 586 21.05 -14.07 6.95
N THR A 587 20.86 -14.78 8.04
CA THR A 587 19.54 -15.16 8.56
C THR A 587 19.42 -14.79 10.03
N PRO A 588 18.23 -14.34 10.47
CA PRO A 588 18.00 -14.07 11.88
C PRO A 588 18.06 -15.37 12.68
N GLN A 589 18.58 -15.29 13.89
CA GLN A 589 18.66 -16.42 14.82
C GLN A 589 17.40 -16.38 15.70
N LEU A 590 16.42 -17.21 15.37
CA LEU A 590 15.23 -17.39 16.20
C LEU A 590 15.44 -18.59 17.11
N SER A 591 15.49 -18.34 18.39
CA SER A 591 15.59 -19.39 19.42
C SER A 591 14.23 -20.02 19.72
#